data_8e6eb74efd5dd249722d8ad7264d83c3
#
_entry.id   8e6eb74efd5dd249722d8ad7264d83c3
#
_cell.length_a   1.000
_cell.length_b   1.000
_cell.length_c   1.000
_cell.angle_alpha   90.00
_cell.angle_beta   90.00
_cell.angle_gamma   90.00
#
_symmetry.space_group_name_H-M   'P 1'
#
loop_
_entity.id
_entity.type
_entity.pdbx_description
1 polymer ?
#
loop_
_entity_poly.entity_id
_entity_poly.type
_entity_poly.pdbx_seq_one_letter_code
_entity_poly.pdbx_strand_id
1 'polypeptide(L)'
;MRNSRNSSNGMRSNAQWGSGSRGDSRRNMLWGSGGGKRGNALWGRGGRSPVLTALAACTLLLPLAAGAKDGGPGNHGQTFVTPGLLDKAAQNPGQKLHVIVQSSAGTSDATNKIVGLGAGVRRRLDVIGAVAIDITAGKLAALSKQPGLTITPDSSVRLSGTISSDQMWPYESGVAKLWGTATSPAPQAPTIAIVDSGIEANRADFGNGSRVVGNITLTGSTANTPGDGRGHGTFVAGIAAGSADHYGGAAPNAGILSLDVMDDTGTARTSDVIAACDFILANKGKYNIRVANFSLHSGAFNHFYNDPLDRAVEKLWFNGIFVVAAAGNYGNATGPSGVMHAPGNDPFVMTVGAVDIGTKIAVGDDANAPWSAYGYTEDGFAKPEMGAPGRYMIGPVPQGSTLVAQKPGNVVAPGYIQLSGTSFAAPVVAGAAAQLIARHPDWTPDQVKGALMLTAKPVPQAKPGSVGVGQLNAGRAGDLKVTPPSPNLALNRFLVSSSGSVSFDAASWAEVVAGNASWADASWADASWADASWSDASWADASWADLAFAQASWADLATEDAAEGEASGTPPEMSADAYAQLPSDPYLALSTALATP
;
A
#
# COMPACT_ATOMS: atom_id res chain seq x y z
N MET A 1 -41.04 54.16 23.45
CA MET A 1 -40.63 55.56 23.26
C MET A 1 -39.70 55.59 22.07
N ARG A 2 -40.20 56.12 21.03
CA ARG A 2 -39.73 57.19 20.14
C ARG A 2 -38.42 56.87 19.48
N ASN A 3 -38.46 56.59 18.18
CA ASN A 3 -38.43 57.52 17.00
C ASN A 3 -36.99 57.94 16.71
N SER A 4 -36.47 58.07 15.54
CA SER A 4 -37.01 58.21 14.18
C SER A 4 -35.84 58.37 13.19
N ARG A 5 -35.98 57.82 12.01
CA ARG A 5 -35.95 58.50 10.72
C ARG A 5 -34.61 59.06 10.20
N ASN A 6 -34.32 58.61 9.04
CA ASN A 6 -34.35 59.17 7.67
C ASN A 6 -32.97 59.73 7.27
N SER A 7 -32.49 59.77 6.07
CA SER A 7 -33.00 59.60 4.69
C SER A 7 -31.79 59.70 3.76
N SER A 8 -31.75 58.89 2.72
CA SER A 8 -31.90 59.20 1.30
C SER A 8 -30.86 60.07 0.59
N ASN A 9 -30.54 59.58 -0.57
CA ASN A 9 -30.14 60.16 -1.86
C ASN A 9 -28.82 59.56 -2.33
N GLY A 10 -28.66 58.89 -3.42
CA GLY A 10 -29.29 58.97 -4.72
C GLY A 10 -28.43 59.81 -5.66
N MET A 11 -27.71 59.14 -6.56
CA MET A 11 -27.51 59.66 -7.89
C MET A 11 -26.87 58.63 -8.81
N ARG A 12 -27.63 58.45 -9.91
CA ARG A 12 -27.22 57.72 -11.12
C ARG A 12 -26.30 58.62 -11.93
N SER A 13 -25.40 58.05 -12.73
CA SER A 13 -25.12 58.55 -14.07
C SER A 13 -24.61 57.43 -14.97
N ASN A 14 -25.36 57.22 -16.00
CA ASN A 14 -25.07 56.51 -17.24
C ASN A 14 -23.94 57.23 -18.00
N ALA A 15 -23.10 56.46 -18.68
CA ALA A 15 -22.63 56.85 -19.99
C ALA A 15 -22.26 55.61 -20.80
N GLN A 16 -22.91 55.57 -21.91
CA GLN A 16 -22.93 54.65 -23.02
C GLN A 16 -22.01 55.19 -24.12
N TRP A 17 -21.64 54.31 -25.05
CA TRP A 17 -21.19 54.52 -26.42
C TRP A 17 -19.69 54.54 -26.71
N GLY A 18 -19.38 53.66 -27.70
CA GLY A 18 -18.27 53.80 -28.61
C GLY A 18 -18.00 52.53 -29.43
N SER A 19 -18.87 52.30 -30.43
CA SER A 19 -18.67 51.36 -31.53
C SER A 19 -17.59 51.87 -32.51
N GLY A 20 -16.73 50.99 -32.98
CA GLY A 20 -15.80 51.29 -34.06
C GLY A 20 -15.39 50.01 -34.79
N SER A 21 -15.93 49.90 -35.97
CA SER A 21 -15.85 48.83 -36.97
C SER A 21 -14.63 48.92 -37.88
N ARG A 22 -14.31 47.77 -38.50
CA ARG A 22 -13.72 47.51 -39.81
C ARG A 22 -12.20 47.43 -39.96
N GLY A 23 -11.81 46.31 -40.58
CA GLY A 23 -10.53 46.14 -41.26
C GLY A 23 -10.35 44.73 -41.79
N ASP A 24 -11.06 44.43 -42.84
CA ASP A 24 -10.98 43.24 -43.69
C ASP A 24 -9.66 43.25 -44.49
N SER A 25 -8.94 42.17 -44.59
CA SER A 25 -8.15 41.84 -45.77
C SER A 25 -7.79 40.37 -45.85
N ARG A 26 -8.54 39.75 -46.73
CA ARG A 26 -8.24 38.44 -47.35
C ARG A 26 -6.90 38.48 -48.08
N ARG A 27 -6.16 37.38 -48.02
CA ARG A 27 -5.48 36.84 -49.22
C ARG A 27 -5.40 35.32 -49.16
N ASN A 28 -6.18 34.74 -50.03
CA ASN A 28 -6.04 33.41 -50.60
C ASN A 28 -4.68 33.26 -51.30
N MET A 29 -4.08 32.09 -51.23
CA MET A 29 -3.49 31.46 -52.39
C MET A 29 -3.62 29.94 -52.28
N LEU A 30 -4.32 29.46 -53.26
CA LEU A 30 -4.53 28.11 -53.77
C LEU A 30 -3.32 27.61 -54.52
N TRP A 31 -3.40 26.31 -54.84
CA TRP A 31 -2.70 25.46 -55.81
C TRP A 31 -1.64 24.58 -55.14
N GLY A 32 -1.60 23.24 -55.39
CA GLY A 32 -2.25 22.50 -56.43
C GLY A 32 -2.13 20.99 -56.19
N SER A 33 -3.05 20.37 -56.80
CA SER A 33 -3.33 18.95 -56.98
C SER A 33 -2.34 18.22 -57.87
N GLY A 34 -2.15 16.92 -57.59
CA GLY A 34 -1.69 15.91 -58.56
C GLY A 34 -1.56 14.60 -57.81
N GLY A 35 -2.24 13.57 -58.01
CA GLY A 35 -2.92 13.01 -59.19
C GLY A 35 -2.05 11.96 -59.84
N GLY A 36 -2.28 10.67 -59.59
CA GLY A 36 -1.68 9.59 -60.35
C GLY A 36 -1.67 8.26 -59.57
N LYS A 37 -2.73 7.49 -59.66
CA LYS A 37 -3.02 6.30 -60.48
C LYS A 37 -2.16 5.05 -60.15
N ARG A 38 -2.82 4.07 -59.55
CA ARG A 38 -3.06 2.65 -59.97
C ARG A 38 -1.97 1.94 -60.76
N GLY A 39 -1.59 0.75 -60.30
CA GLY A 39 -0.94 -0.30 -61.06
C GLY A 39 -1.08 -1.64 -60.34
N ASN A 40 -2.07 -2.42 -60.81
CA ASN A 40 -2.17 -3.87 -60.58
C ASN A 40 -1.20 -4.60 -61.53
N ALA A 41 -0.58 -5.69 -61.03
CA ALA A 41 -0.27 -6.93 -61.77
C ALA A 41 0.40 -7.88 -60.80
N LEU A 42 -0.14 -9.00 -60.43
CA LEU A 42 -0.41 -10.27 -61.11
C LEU A 42 0.85 -11.05 -61.48
N TRP A 43 0.95 -12.25 -60.86
CA TRP A 43 1.52 -13.53 -61.29
C TRP A 43 3.04 -13.73 -61.26
N GLY A 44 3.39 -14.86 -60.61
CA GLY A 44 4.65 -15.56 -60.77
C GLY A 44 4.72 -16.83 -59.92
N ARG A 45 4.19 -17.92 -60.43
CA ARG A 45 4.39 -19.29 -59.94
C ARG A 45 5.85 -19.74 -60.18
N GLY A 46 6.38 -20.55 -59.26
CA GLY A 46 7.24 -21.66 -59.68
C GLY A 46 8.50 -21.82 -58.84
N GLY A 47 8.67 -23.00 -58.26
CA GLY A 47 9.97 -23.48 -57.83
C GLY A 47 9.94 -24.34 -56.57
N ARG A 48 9.56 -25.61 -56.71
CA ARG A 48 9.87 -26.67 -55.73
C ARG A 48 11.34 -27.08 -55.88
N SER A 49 12.05 -27.23 -54.78
CA SER A 49 12.94 -28.36 -54.55
C SER A 49 13.45 -28.43 -53.12
N PRO A 50 13.77 -29.58 -52.59
CA PRO A 50 13.74 -29.90 -51.19
C PRO A 50 15.14 -29.80 -50.57
N VAL A 51 15.21 -29.32 -49.32
CA VAL A 51 16.42 -29.48 -48.52
C VAL A 51 16.06 -30.23 -47.25
N LEU A 52 16.81 -31.26 -47.05
CA LEU A 52 16.77 -32.29 -46.03
C LEU A 52 16.43 -31.80 -44.62
N THR A 53 15.52 -32.54 -44.07
CA THR A 53 15.18 -32.62 -42.65
C THR A 53 16.35 -33.19 -41.85
N ALA A 54 16.89 -32.39 -40.94
CA ALA A 54 17.63 -32.90 -39.81
C ALA A 54 16.75 -32.66 -38.56
N LEU A 55 16.05 -33.71 -38.16
CA LEU A 55 15.39 -33.75 -36.84
C LEU A 55 16.48 -33.82 -35.76
N ALA A 56 16.75 -32.73 -35.11
CA ALA A 56 17.34 -32.75 -33.78
C ALA A 56 16.17 -32.72 -32.77
N ALA A 57 15.89 -33.89 -32.21
CA ALA A 57 14.98 -34.03 -31.09
C ALA A 57 15.58 -33.36 -29.84
N CYS A 58 15.26 -32.09 -29.62
CA CYS A 58 15.39 -31.49 -28.33
C CYS A 58 14.19 -31.93 -27.49
N THR A 59 14.38 -32.98 -26.69
CA THR A 59 13.52 -33.27 -25.55
C THR A 59 13.60 -32.12 -24.57
N LEU A 60 12.63 -31.22 -24.62
CA LEU A 60 12.31 -30.28 -23.55
C LEU A 60 11.83 -31.09 -22.36
N LEU A 61 12.74 -31.36 -21.44
CA LEU A 61 12.40 -31.69 -20.06
C LEU A 61 11.86 -30.42 -19.41
N LEU A 62 10.54 -30.26 -19.47
CA LEU A 62 9.82 -29.37 -18.56
C LEU A 62 10.05 -29.92 -17.14
N PRO A 63 10.54 -29.13 -16.19
CA PRO A 63 10.44 -29.52 -14.79
C PRO A 63 8.95 -29.55 -14.44
N LEU A 64 8.43 -30.74 -14.12
CA LEU A 64 7.18 -30.84 -13.38
C LEU A 64 7.36 -30.01 -12.12
N ALA A 65 6.63 -28.92 -12.02
CA ALA A 65 6.39 -28.25 -10.76
C ALA A 65 5.67 -29.27 -9.85
N ALA A 66 6.43 -29.88 -8.95
CA ALA A 66 5.85 -30.63 -7.86
C ALA A 66 5.13 -29.59 -6.98
N GLY A 67 3.81 -29.58 -7.07
CA GLY A 67 2.96 -28.79 -6.19
C GLY A 67 3.34 -29.08 -4.75
N ALA A 68 3.80 -28.07 -4.05
CA ALA A 68 3.91 -28.11 -2.61
C ALA A 68 2.48 -28.24 -2.07
N LYS A 69 2.12 -29.43 -1.62
CA LYS A 69 0.91 -29.62 -0.81
C LYS A 69 1.20 -29.01 0.54
N ASP A 70 0.43 -28.01 0.91
CA ASP A 70 0.38 -27.46 2.25
C ASP A 70 0.20 -28.58 3.26
N GLY A 71 1.23 -28.81 4.05
CA GLY A 71 1.19 -29.72 5.20
C GLY A 71 0.59 -28.98 6.39
N GLY A 72 -0.70 -29.13 6.60
CA GLY A 72 -1.34 -28.80 7.88
C GLY A 72 -0.69 -29.60 9.03
N PRO A 73 -0.88 -29.20 10.32
CA PRO A 73 -0.26 -29.84 11.46
C PRO A 73 -0.77 -31.28 11.62
N GLY A 74 0.01 -32.25 11.13
CA GLY A 74 -0.37 -33.67 11.26
C GLY A 74 0.44 -34.69 10.46
N ASN A 75 1.44 -34.30 9.69
CA ASN A 75 2.22 -35.28 8.93
C ASN A 75 3.58 -35.55 9.61
N HIS A 76 3.57 -36.39 10.63
CA HIS A 76 4.76 -36.79 11.42
C HIS A 76 5.85 -37.58 10.65
N GLY A 77 5.78 -37.67 9.31
CA GLY A 77 6.69 -38.46 8.48
C GLY A 77 7.55 -37.70 7.48
N GLN A 78 7.21 -36.48 7.12
CA GLN A 78 7.98 -35.72 6.12
C GLN A 78 8.96 -34.73 6.78
N THR A 79 10.12 -34.55 6.14
CA THR A 79 11.11 -33.58 6.59
C THR A 79 10.74 -32.20 6.05
N PHE A 80 10.68 -31.22 6.94
CA PHE A 80 10.56 -29.82 6.58
C PHE A 80 11.97 -29.22 6.38
N VAL A 81 12.16 -28.47 5.30
CA VAL A 81 13.36 -27.66 5.07
C VAL A 81 12.88 -26.23 4.77
N THR A 82 13.49 -25.26 5.40
CA THR A 82 13.18 -23.85 5.14
C THR A 82 13.19 -23.56 3.63
N PRO A 83 12.12 -22.95 3.06
CA PRO A 83 12.04 -22.61 1.64
C PRO A 83 13.29 -21.88 1.16
N GLY A 84 13.77 -22.22 -0.04
CA GLY A 84 14.96 -21.62 -0.65
C GLY A 84 16.31 -22.15 -0.13
N LEU A 85 16.36 -22.87 1.00
CA LEU A 85 17.63 -23.38 1.53
C LEU A 85 18.23 -24.49 0.63
N LEU A 86 17.39 -25.33 0.03
CA LEU A 86 17.83 -26.35 -0.93
C LEU A 86 18.28 -25.71 -2.26
N ASP A 87 17.64 -24.64 -2.69
CA ASP A 87 18.02 -23.94 -3.92
C ASP A 87 19.37 -23.27 -3.76
N LYS A 88 19.61 -22.61 -2.63
CA LYS A 88 20.94 -22.05 -2.28
C LYS A 88 22.01 -23.15 -2.23
N ALA A 89 21.69 -24.29 -1.66
CA ALA A 89 22.58 -25.44 -1.59
C ALA A 89 22.89 -26.02 -2.97
N ALA A 90 21.93 -26.04 -3.88
CA ALA A 90 22.10 -26.50 -5.25
C ALA A 90 22.99 -25.54 -6.07
N GLN A 91 22.86 -24.23 -5.86
CA GLN A 91 23.66 -23.20 -6.54
C GLN A 91 25.14 -23.26 -6.17
N ASN A 92 25.45 -23.56 -4.89
CA ASN A 92 26.82 -23.63 -4.36
C ASN A 92 27.07 -24.90 -3.53
N PRO A 93 27.19 -26.08 -4.15
CA PRO A 93 27.29 -27.36 -3.43
C PRO A 93 28.49 -27.50 -2.48
N GLY A 94 29.57 -26.76 -2.73
CA GLY A 94 30.79 -26.73 -1.91
C GLY A 94 30.71 -25.80 -0.69
N GLN A 95 29.72 -24.94 -0.61
CA GLN A 95 29.56 -23.98 0.48
C GLN A 95 29.29 -24.69 1.81
N LYS A 96 29.88 -24.19 2.90
CA LYS A 96 29.49 -24.59 4.26
C LYS A 96 28.24 -23.82 4.67
N LEU A 97 27.23 -24.57 5.12
CA LEU A 97 25.99 -24.04 5.68
C LEU A 97 25.94 -24.34 7.17
N HIS A 98 25.51 -23.36 7.95
CA HIS A 98 25.20 -23.51 9.37
C HIS A 98 23.70 -23.76 9.49
N VAL A 99 23.30 -24.91 10.01
CA VAL A 99 21.87 -25.28 10.12
C VAL A 99 21.56 -25.88 11.49
N ILE A 100 20.32 -25.67 11.92
CA ILE A 100 19.71 -26.35 13.07
C ILE A 100 18.85 -27.47 12.50
N VAL A 101 19.09 -28.68 13.01
CA VAL A 101 18.34 -29.88 12.63
C VAL A 101 17.61 -30.39 13.87
N GLN A 102 16.29 -30.25 13.85
CA GLN A 102 15.39 -30.71 14.90
C GLN A 102 14.76 -32.03 14.48
N SER A 103 14.57 -32.94 15.43
CA SER A 103 13.83 -34.20 15.24
C SER A 103 12.65 -34.29 16.21
N SER A 104 11.51 -34.73 15.70
CA SER A 104 10.33 -35.04 16.51
C SER A 104 10.60 -36.18 17.53
N ALA A 105 11.64 -37.02 17.28
CA ALA A 105 12.09 -38.06 18.18
C ALA A 105 13.23 -37.60 19.13
N GLY A 106 13.56 -36.32 19.14
CA GLY A 106 14.51 -35.69 20.07
C GLY A 106 15.96 -35.63 19.57
N THR A 107 16.80 -34.99 20.38
CA THR A 107 18.21 -34.67 20.06
C THR A 107 19.06 -35.87 19.69
N SER A 108 18.83 -37.03 20.34
CA SER A 108 19.59 -38.25 20.04
C SER A 108 19.30 -38.77 18.63
N ASP A 109 18.03 -38.73 18.17
CA ASP A 109 17.67 -39.13 16.83
C ASP A 109 18.25 -38.16 15.79
N ALA A 110 18.11 -36.85 16.02
CA ALA A 110 18.75 -35.82 15.19
C ALA A 110 20.26 -36.08 15.08
N THR A 111 20.94 -36.33 16.20
CA THR A 111 22.37 -36.62 16.24
C THR A 111 22.74 -37.85 15.41
N ASN A 112 22.01 -38.96 15.56
CA ASN A 112 22.30 -40.19 14.84
C ASN A 112 22.15 -40.04 13.32
N LYS A 113 21.12 -39.34 12.88
CA LYS A 113 20.89 -39.04 11.44
C LYS A 113 22.01 -38.18 10.86
N ILE A 114 22.50 -37.21 11.60
CA ILE A 114 23.60 -36.32 11.19
C ILE A 114 24.92 -37.09 11.11
N VAL A 115 25.28 -37.87 12.16
CA VAL A 115 26.51 -38.65 12.20
C VAL A 115 26.51 -39.71 11.09
N GLY A 116 25.35 -40.32 10.79
CA GLY A 116 25.19 -41.27 9.68
C GLY A 116 25.48 -40.68 8.28
N LEU A 117 25.39 -39.35 8.13
CA LEU A 117 25.77 -38.61 6.91
C LEU A 117 27.23 -38.09 6.95
N GLY A 118 27.98 -38.41 7.98
CA GLY A 118 29.37 -37.97 8.15
C GLY A 118 29.48 -36.43 8.36
N ALA A 119 28.48 -35.82 8.98
CA ALA A 119 28.52 -34.42 9.43
C ALA A 119 28.74 -34.35 10.95
N GLY A 120 29.52 -33.35 11.39
CA GLY A 120 29.79 -33.12 12.80
C GLY A 120 28.71 -32.32 13.50
N VAL A 121 28.36 -32.70 14.72
CA VAL A 121 27.49 -31.93 15.60
C VAL A 121 28.31 -30.85 16.28
N ARG A 122 27.96 -29.57 16.03
CA ARG A 122 28.60 -28.41 16.65
C ARG A 122 28.06 -28.15 18.07
N ARG A 123 26.75 -28.28 18.25
CA ARG A 123 26.07 -28.04 19.53
C ARG A 123 24.79 -28.87 19.62
N ARG A 124 24.54 -29.42 20.82
CA ARG A 124 23.23 -30.01 21.14
C ARG A 124 22.28 -28.94 21.67
N LEU A 125 21.04 -29.00 21.24
CA LEU A 125 19.95 -28.08 21.59
C LEU A 125 18.80 -28.89 22.19
N ASP A 126 19.06 -29.48 23.38
CA ASP A 126 18.18 -30.47 23.99
C ASP A 126 16.79 -29.90 24.32
N VAL A 127 16.68 -28.59 24.59
CA VAL A 127 15.42 -27.90 24.89
C VAL A 127 14.40 -27.98 23.75
N ILE A 128 14.86 -28.13 22.51
CA ILE A 128 14.00 -28.23 21.31
C ILE A 128 14.19 -29.55 20.56
N GLY A 129 14.92 -30.51 21.12
CA GLY A 129 15.19 -31.79 20.46
C GLY A 129 16.04 -31.69 19.19
N ALA A 130 16.98 -30.74 19.14
CA ALA A 130 17.74 -30.41 17.96
C ALA A 130 19.26 -30.45 18.14
N VAL A 131 19.98 -30.32 17.01
CA VAL A 131 21.43 -30.11 16.98
C VAL A 131 21.76 -29.00 15.97
N ALA A 132 22.73 -28.15 16.31
CA ALA A 132 23.35 -27.24 15.38
C ALA A 132 24.54 -27.91 14.72
N ILE A 133 24.64 -27.81 13.39
CA ILE A 133 25.67 -28.49 12.61
C ILE A 133 26.25 -27.56 11.54
N ASP A 134 27.46 -27.86 11.13
CA ASP A 134 28.09 -27.32 9.93
C ASP A 134 28.06 -28.41 8.85
N ILE A 135 27.36 -28.17 7.76
CA ILE A 135 27.21 -29.14 6.69
C ILE A 135 27.61 -28.53 5.34
N THR A 136 28.24 -29.33 4.48
CA THR A 136 28.45 -28.91 3.10
C THR A 136 27.10 -28.90 2.37
N ALA A 137 26.79 -27.85 1.65
CA ALA A 137 25.52 -27.64 0.97
C ALA A 137 25.09 -28.85 0.10
N GLY A 138 26.03 -29.51 -0.58
CA GLY A 138 25.75 -30.73 -1.34
C GLY A 138 25.23 -31.91 -0.50
N LYS A 139 25.50 -31.96 0.80
CA LYS A 139 24.96 -32.99 1.72
C LYS A 139 23.57 -32.65 2.26
N LEU A 140 23.12 -31.40 2.13
CA LEU A 140 21.80 -30.97 2.62
C LEU A 140 20.66 -31.73 1.93
N ALA A 141 20.79 -31.98 0.63
CA ALA A 141 19.81 -32.75 -0.14
C ALA A 141 19.67 -34.20 0.34
N ALA A 142 20.73 -34.81 0.87
CA ALA A 142 20.67 -36.14 1.47
C ALA A 142 20.01 -36.07 2.85
N LEU A 143 20.30 -35.03 3.62
CA LEU A 143 19.71 -34.80 4.94
C LEU A 143 18.21 -34.56 4.84
N SER A 144 17.75 -33.79 3.84
CA SER A 144 16.34 -33.49 3.62
C SER A 144 15.47 -34.72 3.30
N LYS A 145 16.09 -35.83 2.93
CA LYS A 145 15.39 -37.10 2.66
C LYS A 145 15.19 -37.95 3.92
N GLN A 146 15.78 -37.58 5.02
CA GLN A 146 15.62 -38.30 6.30
C GLN A 146 14.27 -37.95 6.92
N PRO A 147 13.41 -38.90 7.28
CA PRO A 147 12.07 -38.59 7.76
C PRO A 147 12.08 -37.93 9.17
N GLY A 148 11.07 -37.05 9.39
CA GLY A 148 10.79 -36.49 10.71
C GLY A 148 11.76 -35.41 11.17
N LEU A 149 12.45 -34.75 10.25
CA LEU A 149 13.35 -33.63 10.56
C LEU A 149 12.73 -32.30 10.22
N THR A 150 13.11 -31.28 10.96
CA THR A 150 12.95 -29.87 10.61
C THR A 150 14.35 -29.26 10.47
N ILE A 151 14.65 -28.71 9.31
CA ILE A 151 15.97 -28.15 8.98
C ILE A 151 15.80 -26.66 8.69
N THR A 152 16.44 -25.83 9.53
CA THR A 152 16.40 -24.36 9.44
C THR A 152 17.82 -23.80 9.44
N PRO A 153 18.05 -22.62 8.88
CA PRO A 153 19.33 -21.92 9.02
C PRO A 153 19.65 -21.66 10.49
N ASP A 154 20.92 -21.83 10.90
CA ASP A 154 21.45 -21.31 12.17
C ASP A 154 21.88 -19.87 11.95
N SER A 155 20.88 -18.98 11.94
CA SER A 155 21.05 -17.57 11.63
C SER A 155 21.73 -16.81 12.76
N SER A 156 22.40 -15.71 12.44
CA SER A 156 23.02 -14.84 13.44
C SER A 156 21.93 -14.19 14.31
N VAL A 157 22.09 -14.27 15.63
CA VAL A 157 21.29 -13.53 16.61
C VAL A 157 22.09 -12.31 17.04
N ARG A 158 21.50 -11.13 16.93
CA ARG A 158 22.10 -9.87 17.38
C ARG A 158 21.39 -9.36 18.63
N LEU A 159 22.09 -8.53 19.41
CA LEU A 159 21.50 -7.87 20.57
C LEU A 159 20.38 -6.94 20.12
N SER A 160 19.19 -7.10 20.68
CA SER A 160 17.98 -6.33 20.34
C SER A 160 18.03 -4.86 20.75
N GLY A 161 19.10 -4.34 21.31
CA GLY A 161 19.20 -2.97 21.80
C GLY A 161 19.44 -1.90 20.75
N THR A 162 19.58 -2.27 19.46
CA THR A 162 19.89 -1.34 18.37
C THR A 162 18.88 -1.38 17.21
N ILE A 163 17.81 -2.18 17.31
CA ILE A 163 16.82 -2.35 16.21
C ILE A 163 15.95 -1.10 15.99
N SER A 164 15.96 -0.23 16.90
CA SER A 164 15.12 0.94 16.98
C SER A 164 15.40 2.04 15.96
N SER A 165 16.59 2.10 15.49
CA SER A 165 17.01 3.05 14.45
C SER A 165 16.85 2.49 13.04
N ASP A 166 16.34 1.25 12.90
CA ASP A 166 16.40 0.49 11.65
C ASP A 166 15.14 0.59 10.80
N GLN A 167 14.08 1.28 11.28
CA GLN A 167 12.94 1.55 10.44
C GLN A 167 13.24 2.75 9.52
N MET A 168 13.57 2.47 8.27
CA MET A 168 13.86 3.51 7.28
C MET A 168 12.60 4.24 6.80
N TRP A 169 11.45 3.57 6.84
CA TRP A 169 10.22 4.04 6.24
C TRP A 169 9.75 5.42 6.73
N PRO A 170 9.92 5.85 8.02
CA PRO A 170 9.50 7.19 8.43
C PRO A 170 10.32 8.30 7.78
N TYR A 171 11.59 8.01 7.51
CA TYR A 171 12.51 8.94 6.87
C TYR A 171 12.30 8.94 5.35
N GLU A 172 12.13 7.77 4.79
CA GLU A 172 11.92 7.56 3.37
C GLU A 172 10.60 8.18 2.88
N SER A 173 9.50 8.00 3.61
CA SER A 173 8.21 8.64 3.35
C SER A 173 8.17 10.12 3.73
N GLY A 174 9.20 10.62 4.41
CA GLY A 174 9.30 12.00 4.89
C GLY A 174 8.39 12.33 6.09
N VAL A 175 7.68 11.37 6.70
CA VAL A 175 6.82 11.64 7.87
C VAL A 175 7.63 12.07 9.08
N ALA A 176 8.87 11.59 9.23
CA ALA A 176 9.76 11.98 10.32
C ALA A 176 10.07 13.49 10.33
N LYS A 177 10.07 14.16 9.16
CA LYS A 177 10.23 15.62 9.07
C LYS A 177 9.06 16.39 9.70
N LEU A 178 7.92 15.74 9.87
CA LEU A 178 6.71 16.33 10.42
C LEU A 178 6.58 16.15 11.94
N TRP A 179 7.42 15.34 12.58
CA TRP A 179 7.32 15.06 14.02
C TRP A 179 7.67 16.27 14.91
N GLY A 180 8.35 17.27 14.35
CA GLY A 180 8.88 18.39 15.11
C GLY A 180 10.13 18.02 15.89
N THR A 181 10.56 18.94 16.75
CA THR A 181 11.72 18.79 17.63
C THR A 181 11.35 19.22 19.06
N ALA A 182 12.23 18.98 20.01
CA ALA A 182 12.03 19.45 21.38
C ALA A 182 11.91 20.99 21.47
N THR A 183 12.58 21.73 20.56
CA THR A 183 12.56 23.21 20.51
C THR A 183 11.48 23.75 19.55
N SER A 184 10.95 22.92 18.65
CA SER A 184 9.88 23.26 17.71
C SER A 184 8.93 22.07 17.58
N PRO A 185 8.05 21.85 18.58
CA PRO A 185 7.16 20.70 18.57
C PRO A 185 6.16 20.79 17.40
N ALA A 186 5.80 19.63 16.84
CA ALA A 186 4.76 19.57 15.83
C ALA A 186 3.42 20.03 16.40
N PRO A 187 2.56 20.70 15.60
CA PRO A 187 1.18 20.94 16.00
C PRO A 187 0.46 19.64 16.38
N GLN A 188 -0.46 19.73 17.33
CA GLN A 188 -1.25 18.57 17.75
C GLN A 188 -2.07 18.04 16.58
N ALA A 189 -1.80 16.81 16.17
CA ALA A 189 -2.54 16.16 15.09
C ALA A 189 -3.95 15.77 15.57
N PRO A 190 -4.95 15.82 14.69
CA PRO A 190 -6.29 15.33 14.98
C PRO A 190 -6.31 13.82 15.21
N THR A 191 -7.43 13.32 15.69
CA THR A 191 -7.64 11.90 15.91
C THR A 191 -7.76 11.15 14.58
N ILE A 192 -7.08 10.02 14.50
CA ILE A 192 -7.20 9.02 13.44
C ILE A 192 -8.14 7.91 13.94
N ALA A 193 -9.25 7.68 13.24
CA ALA A 193 -10.09 6.53 13.45
C ALA A 193 -9.47 5.33 12.73
N ILE A 194 -9.22 4.26 13.46
CA ILE A 194 -8.72 2.98 12.95
C ILE A 194 -9.91 2.02 12.92
N VAL A 195 -10.40 1.71 11.72
CA VAL A 195 -11.50 0.77 11.48
C VAL A 195 -10.87 -0.58 11.13
N ASP A 196 -10.75 -1.46 12.14
CA ASP A 196 -9.93 -2.66 12.06
C ASP A 196 -10.37 -3.71 13.11
N SER A 197 -9.47 -4.57 13.57
CA SER A 197 -9.70 -5.65 14.54
C SER A 197 -9.59 -5.24 16.02
N GLY A 198 -9.68 -3.95 16.32
CA GLY A 198 -9.45 -3.44 17.68
C GLY A 198 -8.03 -2.97 17.91
N ILE A 199 -7.72 -2.54 19.14
CA ILE A 199 -6.40 -2.05 19.55
C ILE A 199 -6.10 -2.48 20.99
N GLU A 200 -4.89 -3.00 21.25
CA GLU A 200 -4.35 -3.14 22.59
C GLU A 200 -3.97 -1.76 23.16
N ALA A 201 -4.94 -1.05 23.73
CA ALA A 201 -4.86 0.37 24.03
C ALA A 201 -3.75 0.75 25.03
N ASN A 202 -3.51 -0.09 26.04
CA ASN A 202 -2.62 0.23 27.18
C ASN A 202 -1.13 -0.03 26.89
N ARG A 203 -0.69 0.21 25.65
CA ARG A 203 0.70 0.07 25.24
C ARG A 203 1.47 1.37 25.39
N ALA A 204 2.79 1.26 25.57
CA ALA A 204 3.69 2.42 25.53
C ALA A 204 3.61 3.14 24.18
N ASP A 205 3.40 2.40 23.10
CA ASP A 205 3.18 2.91 21.74
C ASP A 205 2.05 3.95 21.67
N PHE A 206 1.08 3.86 22.55
CA PHE A 206 -0.09 4.74 22.60
C PHE A 206 -0.13 5.60 23.88
N GLY A 207 1.04 5.88 24.47
CA GLY A 207 1.16 6.67 25.70
C GLY A 207 0.50 6.01 26.90
N ASN A 208 0.60 4.68 27.02
CA ASN A 208 -0.07 3.88 28.03
C ASN A 208 -1.59 4.13 28.09
N GLY A 209 -2.21 4.21 26.91
CA GLY A 209 -3.64 4.43 26.74
C GLY A 209 -4.08 5.90 26.70
N SER A 210 -3.23 6.84 27.05
CA SER A 210 -3.61 8.27 27.13
C SER A 210 -3.98 8.89 25.79
N ARG A 211 -3.51 8.32 24.67
CA ARG A 211 -3.84 8.77 23.32
C ARG A 211 -4.97 7.99 22.64
N VAL A 212 -5.44 6.90 23.24
CA VAL A 212 -6.60 6.17 22.74
C VAL A 212 -7.85 6.85 23.30
N VAL A 213 -8.48 7.69 22.49
CA VAL A 213 -9.64 8.52 22.90
C VAL A 213 -10.95 7.73 22.97
N GLY A 214 -10.97 6.53 22.39
CA GLY A 214 -12.08 5.58 22.46
C GLY A 214 -11.66 4.22 21.92
N ASN A 215 -12.25 3.16 22.48
CA ASN A 215 -12.09 1.78 22.03
C ASN A 215 -13.47 1.15 21.99
N ILE A 216 -14.04 1.02 20.79
CA ILE A 216 -15.44 0.71 20.53
C ILE A 216 -15.53 -0.57 19.74
N THR A 217 -16.16 -1.59 20.30
CA THR A 217 -16.43 -2.85 19.59
C THR A 217 -17.79 -2.74 18.90
N LEU A 218 -17.79 -2.95 17.59
CA LEU A 218 -18.97 -2.88 16.72
C LEU A 218 -19.27 -4.24 16.08
N THR A 219 -18.30 -5.14 16.02
CA THR A 219 -18.57 -6.50 15.52
C THR A 219 -19.56 -7.23 16.41
N GLY A 220 -20.53 -7.89 15.80
CA GLY A 220 -21.45 -8.79 16.48
C GLY A 220 -20.90 -10.22 16.63
N SER A 221 -19.66 -10.48 16.24
CA SER A 221 -19.05 -11.81 16.32
C SER A 221 -18.76 -12.20 17.76
N THR A 222 -19.13 -13.43 18.15
CA THR A 222 -18.78 -14.02 19.44
C THR A 222 -17.33 -14.55 19.49
N ALA A 223 -16.68 -14.59 18.34
CA ALA A 223 -15.27 -14.99 18.18
C ALA A 223 -14.29 -13.81 18.27
N ASN A 224 -14.74 -12.68 18.82
CA ASN A 224 -13.92 -11.50 19.04
C ASN A 224 -13.45 -11.42 20.49
N THR A 225 -12.15 -11.34 20.70
CA THR A 225 -11.52 -11.11 22.01
C THR A 225 -11.41 -9.61 22.28
N PRO A 226 -11.89 -9.09 23.43
CA PRO A 226 -11.76 -7.68 23.76
C PRO A 226 -10.32 -7.15 23.67
N GLY A 227 -10.16 -6.01 23.03
CA GLY A 227 -8.86 -5.40 22.77
C GLY A 227 -8.49 -5.58 21.32
N ASP A 228 -7.69 -6.57 20.98
CA ASP A 228 -7.33 -6.92 19.62
C ASP A 228 -6.86 -8.39 19.58
N GLY A 229 -7.81 -9.30 19.48
CA GLY A 229 -7.51 -10.73 19.41
C GLY A 229 -6.86 -11.14 18.09
N ARG A 230 -7.05 -10.36 17.03
CA ARG A 230 -6.37 -10.55 15.74
C ARG A 230 -4.92 -10.05 15.77
N GLY A 231 -4.70 -8.83 16.28
CA GLY A 231 -3.41 -8.16 16.32
C GLY A 231 -3.15 -7.21 15.14
N HIS A 232 -4.03 -7.17 14.15
CA HIS A 232 -3.85 -6.35 12.95
C HIS A 232 -4.11 -4.87 13.24
N GLY A 233 -5.19 -4.54 13.94
CA GLY A 233 -5.54 -3.15 14.26
C GLY A 233 -4.51 -2.47 15.18
N THR A 234 -3.91 -3.20 16.14
CA THR A 234 -2.82 -2.68 16.96
C THR A 234 -1.59 -2.33 16.10
N PHE A 235 -1.26 -3.19 15.13
CA PHE A 235 -0.18 -2.94 14.19
C PHE A 235 -0.45 -1.70 13.35
N VAL A 236 -1.64 -1.62 12.73
CA VAL A 236 -2.08 -0.48 11.90
C VAL A 236 -2.04 0.83 12.69
N ALA A 237 -2.56 0.81 13.94
CA ALA A 237 -2.51 1.97 14.83
C ALA A 237 -1.07 2.39 15.17
N GLY A 238 -0.17 1.43 15.35
CA GLY A 238 1.26 1.66 15.59
C GLY A 238 1.93 2.37 14.42
N ILE A 239 1.67 1.93 13.19
CA ILE A 239 2.20 2.58 11.98
C ILE A 239 1.59 3.99 11.82
N ALA A 240 0.29 4.16 12.04
CA ALA A 240 -0.36 5.45 11.91
C ALA A 240 0.11 6.47 12.96
N ALA A 241 0.19 6.05 14.23
CA ALA A 241 0.30 6.96 15.37
C ALA A 241 1.12 6.43 16.56
N GLY A 242 1.94 5.42 16.38
CA GLY A 242 2.85 4.92 17.43
C GLY A 242 3.81 6.01 17.91
N SER A 243 4.13 6.00 19.22
CA SER A 243 5.08 6.95 19.83
C SER A 243 6.11 6.28 20.73
N ALA A 244 6.25 4.95 20.65
CA ALA A 244 7.31 4.26 21.36
C ALA A 244 8.66 4.66 20.79
N ASP A 245 9.65 4.79 21.69
CA ASP A 245 11.04 4.95 21.28
C ASP A 245 11.37 3.82 20.31
N HIS A 246 11.97 4.16 19.17
CA HIS A 246 12.39 3.20 18.17
C HIS A 246 11.31 2.74 17.16
N TYR A 247 10.03 2.89 17.45
CA TYR A 247 8.91 2.47 16.60
C TYR A 247 7.90 3.60 16.35
N GLY A 248 8.40 4.83 16.18
CA GLY A 248 7.55 5.99 15.90
C GLY A 248 6.71 5.81 14.64
N GLY A 249 5.41 6.01 14.75
CA GLY A 249 4.47 6.01 13.65
C GLY A 249 4.46 7.33 12.87
N ALA A 250 3.63 7.42 11.84
CA ALA A 250 3.59 8.59 10.96
C ALA A 250 3.13 9.88 11.68
N ALA A 251 2.23 9.77 12.67
CA ALA A 251 1.73 10.90 13.48
C ALA A 251 1.79 10.57 14.98
N PRO A 252 2.97 10.56 15.61
CA PRO A 252 3.14 10.06 16.98
C PRO A 252 2.44 10.92 18.05
N ASN A 253 1.92 12.08 17.70
CA ASN A 253 1.13 12.95 18.57
C ASN A 253 -0.38 12.91 18.29
N ALA A 254 -0.86 12.10 17.32
CA ALA A 254 -2.28 11.99 17.03
C ALA A 254 -3.06 11.25 18.13
N GLY A 255 -4.33 11.61 18.34
CA GLY A 255 -5.29 10.77 19.05
C GLY A 255 -5.64 9.54 18.21
N ILE A 256 -6.04 8.45 18.85
CA ILE A 256 -6.42 7.20 18.20
C ILE A 256 -7.83 6.83 18.67
N LEU A 257 -8.74 6.63 17.72
CA LEU A 257 -10.05 6.03 17.98
C LEU A 257 -10.05 4.63 17.38
N SER A 258 -10.17 3.62 18.23
CA SER A 258 -10.30 2.22 17.82
C SER A 258 -11.76 1.89 17.55
N LEU A 259 -12.06 1.40 16.36
CA LEU A 259 -13.36 0.88 15.96
C LEU A 259 -13.17 -0.58 15.52
N ASP A 260 -13.45 -1.47 16.45
CA ASP A 260 -13.27 -2.91 16.30
C ASP A 260 -14.47 -3.50 15.57
N VAL A 261 -14.27 -3.85 14.30
CA VAL A 261 -15.28 -4.36 13.37
C VAL A 261 -15.04 -5.81 12.97
N MET A 262 -13.90 -6.41 13.37
CA MET A 262 -13.48 -7.75 12.97
C MET A 262 -13.47 -8.72 14.15
N ASP A 263 -13.53 -9.99 13.86
CA ASP A 263 -13.25 -11.05 14.82
C ASP A 263 -11.74 -11.41 14.87
N ASP A 264 -11.39 -12.38 15.73
CA ASP A 264 -10.00 -12.83 15.91
C ASP A 264 -9.41 -13.54 14.68
N THR A 265 -10.25 -13.86 13.68
CA THR A 265 -9.77 -14.40 12.39
C THR A 265 -9.44 -13.29 11.40
N GLY A 266 -9.84 -12.04 11.67
CA GLY A 266 -9.71 -10.89 10.79
C GLY A 266 -10.89 -10.75 9.82
N THR A 267 -12.04 -11.35 10.14
CA THR A 267 -13.25 -11.29 9.32
C THR A 267 -14.24 -10.27 9.87
N ALA A 268 -14.78 -9.42 9.00
CA ALA A 268 -15.82 -8.44 9.32
C ALA A 268 -17.05 -8.63 8.43
N ARG A 269 -18.17 -8.08 8.88
CA ARG A 269 -19.33 -7.86 8.01
C ARG A 269 -19.30 -6.43 7.49
N THR A 270 -19.68 -6.22 6.24
CA THR A 270 -19.79 -4.88 5.64
C THR A 270 -20.69 -3.96 6.50
N SER A 271 -21.76 -4.49 7.10
CA SER A 271 -22.61 -3.74 8.01
C SER A 271 -21.91 -3.21 9.26
N ASP A 272 -20.94 -3.97 9.81
CA ASP A 272 -20.19 -3.55 11.00
C ASP A 272 -19.20 -2.43 10.63
N VAL A 273 -18.61 -2.50 9.43
CA VAL A 273 -17.75 -1.44 8.89
C VAL A 273 -18.56 -0.17 8.61
N ILE A 274 -19.77 -0.28 8.07
CA ILE A 274 -20.68 0.86 7.87
C ILE A 274 -21.10 1.46 9.21
N ALA A 275 -21.36 0.64 10.22
CA ALA A 275 -21.65 1.13 11.57
C ALA A 275 -20.48 1.92 12.18
N ALA A 276 -19.24 1.58 11.83
CA ALA A 276 -18.07 2.39 12.20
C ALA A 276 -18.10 3.76 11.50
N CYS A 277 -18.51 3.84 10.23
CA CYS A 277 -18.69 5.12 9.54
C CYS A 277 -19.78 5.98 10.22
N ASP A 278 -20.90 5.40 10.60
CA ASP A 278 -21.96 6.09 11.34
C ASP A 278 -21.43 6.61 12.70
N PHE A 279 -20.67 5.79 13.42
CA PHE A 279 -20.06 6.19 14.70
C PHE A 279 -19.09 7.36 14.51
N ILE A 280 -18.23 7.34 13.48
CA ILE A 280 -17.31 8.43 13.15
C ILE A 280 -18.08 9.72 12.90
N LEU A 281 -19.10 9.69 12.04
CA LEU A 281 -19.91 10.88 11.72
C LEU A 281 -20.59 11.46 12.95
N ALA A 282 -21.21 10.63 13.77
CA ALA A 282 -21.91 11.04 14.98
C ALA A 282 -20.97 11.64 16.04
N ASN A 283 -19.68 11.24 16.04
CA ASN A 283 -18.75 11.56 17.10
C ASN A 283 -17.53 12.38 16.62
N LYS A 284 -17.49 12.82 15.35
CA LYS A 284 -16.31 13.52 14.79
C LYS A 284 -15.90 14.76 15.59
N GLY A 285 -16.87 15.53 16.05
CA GLY A 285 -16.60 16.72 16.89
C GLY A 285 -16.13 16.35 18.30
N LYS A 286 -16.73 15.34 18.91
CA LYS A 286 -16.40 14.88 20.27
C LYS A 286 -14.96 14.42 20.40
N TYR A 287 -14.48 13.67 19.43
CA TYR A 287 -13.15 13.06 19.44
C TYR A 287 -12.15 13.79 18.51
N ASN A 288 -12.54 14.89 17.89
CA ASN A 288 -11.72 15.62 16.91
C ASN A 288 -11.23 14.70 15.78
N ILE A 289 -12.13 13.90 15.20
CA ILE A 289 -11.79 12.94 14.14
C ILE A 289 -11.72 13.69 12.81
N ARG A 290 -10.57 13.62 12.13
CA ARG A 290 -10.37 14.22 10.80
C ARG A 290 -9.80 13.23 9.79
N VAL A 291 -9.38 12.05 10.23
CA VAL A 291 -8.82 10.98 9.39
C VAL A 291 -9.45 9.66 9.79
N ALA A 292 -9.77 8.82 8.80
CA ALA A 292 -10.22 7.45 9.01
C ALA A 292 -9.40 6.50 8.12
N ASN A 293 -8.85 5.44 8.71
CA ASN A 293 -8.05 4.43 8.04
C ASN A 293 -8.80 3.12 7.93
N PHE A 294 -8.90 2.59 6.70
CA PHE A 294 -9.52 1.31 6.37
C PHE A 294 -8.46 0.40 5.75
N SER A 295 -7.80 -0.39 6.60
CA SER A 295 -6.82 -1.39 6.17
C SER A 295 -7.51 -2.72 5.89
N LEU A 296 -8.61 -2.66 5.13
CA LEU A 296 -9.52 -3.76 4.83
C LEU A 296 -10.18 -3.56 3.45
N HIS A 297 -10.83 -4.59 2.94
CA HIS A 297 -11.68 -4.50 1.75
C HIS A 297 -12.91 -5.41 1.88
N SER A 298 -13.99 -5.09 1.16
CA SER A 298 -15.17 -5.95 1.04
C SER A 298 -14.87 -7.15 0.13
N GLY A 299 -15.64 -8.23 0.27
CA GLY A 299 -15.57 -9.38 -0.64
C GLY A 299 -16.47 -9.26 -1.88
N ALA A 300 -17.21 -8.15 -2.03
CA ALA A 300 -18.12 -7.94 -3.14
C ALA A 300 -17.49 -7.08 -4.24
N PHE A 301 -17.89 -7.34 -5.48
CA PHE A 301 -17.59 -6.50 -6.64
C PHE A 301 -18.84 -5.70 -6.98
N ASN A 302 -18.77 -4.38 -6.88
CA ASN A 302 -19.86 -3.49 -7.23
C ASN A 302 -19.30 -2.20 -7.82
N HIS A 303 -20.08 -1.57 -8.68
CA HIS A 303 -19.83 -0.16 -9.03
C HIS A 303 -19.82 0.69 -7.76
N PHE A 304 -18.85 1.59 -7.60
CA PHE A 304 -18.69 2.39 -6.38
C PHE A 304 -19.99 3.12 -5.98
N TYR A 305 -20.72 3.65 -6.94
CA TYR A 305 -21.97 4.39 -6.70
C TYR A 305 -23.14 3.50 -6.23
N ASN A 306 -23.03 2.18 -6.33
CA ASN A 306 -24.00 1.20 -5.84
C ASN A 306 -23.52 0.48 -4.56
N ASP A 307 -22.22 0.46 -4.29
CA ASP A 307 -21.67 -0.24 -3.13
C ASP A 307 -22.04 0.50 -1.82
N PRO A 308 -22.62 -0.18 -0.83
CA PRO A 308 -23.01 0.47 0.41
C PRO A 308 -21.81 0.93 1.25
N LEU A 309 -20.64 0.29 1.16
CA LEU A 309 -19.44 0.71 1.89
C LEU A 309 -18.80 1.93 1.23
N ASP A 310 -18.72 1.98 -0.10
CA ASP A 310 -18.24 3.16 -0.83
C ASP A 310 -19.12 4.37 -0.50
N ARG A 311 -20.43 4.22 -0.53
CA ARG A 311 -21.37 5.29 -0.13
C ARG A 311 -21.18 5.73 1.33
N ALA A 312 -20.78 4.83 2.23
CA ALA A 312 -20.52 5.18 3.62
C ALA A 312 -19.20 5.97 3.77
N VAL A 313 -18.13 5.58 3.07
CA VAL A 313 -16.86 6.33 3.12
C VAL A 313 -16.94 7.66 2.38
N GLU A 314 -17.72 7.76 1.29
CA GLU A 314 -18.07 9.05 0.67
C GLU A 314 -18.74 10.01 1.67
N LYS A 315 -19.66 9.50 2.51
CA LYS A 315 -20.27 10.32 3.57
C LYS A 315 -19.24 10.85 4.56
N LEU A 316 -18.22 10.07 4.92
CA LEU A 316 -17.11 10.55 5.72
C LEU A 316 -16.37 11.67 4.99
N TRP A 317 -16.02 11.44 3.73
CA TRP A 317 -15.27 12.39 2.89
C TRP A 317 -15.97 13.73 2.76
N PHE A 318 -17.25 13.72 2.37
CA PHE A 318 -18.06 14.94 2.22
C PHE A 318 -18.37 15.66 3.54
N ASN A 319 -18.10 15.00 4.67
CA ASN A 319 -18.21 15.58 6.01
C ASN A 319 -16.88 16.01 6.61
N GLY A 320 -15.82 16.10 5.79
CA GLY A 320 -14.53 16.64 6.20
C GLY A 320 -13.61 15.63 6.90
N ILE A 321 -13.87 14.34 6.74
CA ILE A 321 -13.00 13.25 7.21
C ILE A 321 -12.18 12.75 6.01
N PHE A 322 -10.86 12.81 6.13
CA PHE A 322 -9.95 12.25 5.14
C PHE A 322 -9.93 10.73 5.28
N VAL A 323 -10.39 10.03 4.26
CA VAL A 323 -10.46 8.56 4.25
C VAL A 323 -9.27 7.99 3.50
N VAL A 324 -8.60 7.02 4.11
CA VAL A 324 -7.52 6.24 3.50
C VAL A 324 -7.91 4.78 3.43
N ALA A 325 -7.76 4.17 2.27
CA ALA A 325 -8.06 2.77 2.03
C ALA A 325 -6.83 2.03 1.49
N ALA A 326 -6.67 0.76 1.88
CA ALA A 326 -5.68 -0.13 1.30
C ALA A 326 -6.11 -0.55 -0.12
N ALA A 327 -5.16 -0.64 -1.06
CA ALA A 327 -5.44 -1.05 -2.43
C ALA A 327 -5.79 -2.55 -2.56
N GLY A 328 -5.33 -3.38 -1.61
CA GLY A 328 -5.49 -4.84 -1.62
C GLY A 328 -4.17 -5.57 -1.90
N ASN A 329 -4.12 -6.85 -1.49
CA ASN A 329 -2.90 -7.68 -1.56
C ASN A 329 -3.03 -8.81 -2.60
N TYR A 330 -3.94 -8.68 -3.55
CA TYR A 330 -4.21 -9.65 -4.61
C TYR A 330 -3.56 -9.28 -5.96
N GLY A 331 -2.61 -8.36 -5.94
CA GLY A 331 -1.76 -8.07 -7.09
C GLY A 331 -0.90 -9.25 -7.48
N ASN A 332 -0.50 -9.31 -8.75
CA ASN A 332 0.33 -10.38 -9.29
C ASN A 332 1.55 -9.85 -10.06
N ALA A 333 2.47 -10.74 -10.39
CA ALA A 333 3.69 -10.37 -11.10
C ALA A 333 3.46 -10.12 -12.60
N THR A 334 2.33 -10.52 -13.17
CA THR A 334 2.12 -10.53 -14.63
C THR A 334 1.55 -9.25 -15.19
N GLY A 335 0.79 -8.49 -14.38
CA GLY A 335 0.15 -7.26 -14.86
C GLY A 335 -0.72 -6.57 -13.80
N PRO A 336 -1.52 -5.59 -14.20
CA PRO A 336 -2.51 -4.97 -13.34
C PRO A 336 -3.57 -5.99 -12.89
N SER A 337 -3.93 -5.96 -11.61
CA SER A 337 -4.99 -6.80 -11.03
C SER A 337 -6.35 -6.09 -10.98
N GLY A 338 -6.36 -4.77 -11.26
CA GLY A 338 -7.44 -3.91 -10.87
C GLY A 338 -7.46 -3.62 -9.36
N VAL A 339 -8.25 -2.64 -8.94
CA VAL A 339 -8.61 -2.37 -7.55
C VAL A 339 -10.13 -2.39 -7.47
N MET A 340 -10.68 -3.57 -7.18
CA MET A 340 -12.07 -3.92 -7.48
C MET A 340 -12.99 -3.88 -6.26
N HIS A 341 -12.43 -3.73 -5.06
CA HIS A 341 -13.17 -3.90 -3.81
C HIS A 341 -13.30 -2.59 -3.03
N ALA A 342 -14.49 -2.36 -2.48
CA ALA A 342 -14.75 -1.26 -1.56
C ALA A 342 -13.95 -1.42 -0.24
N PRO A 343 -13.42 -0.31 0.33
CA PRO A 343 -13.53 1.07 -0.13
C PRO A 343 -12.35 1.52 -1.02
N GLY A 344 -11.45 0.62 -1.44
CA GLY A 344 -10.27 0.93 -2.24
C GLY A 344 -10.59 1.35 -3.68
N ASN A 345 -11.74 0.92 -4.23
CA ASN A 345 -12.21 1.27 -5.57
C ASN A 345 -12.92 2.64 -5.64
N ASP A 346 -13.30 3.22 -4.50
CA ASP A 346 -14.00 4.50 -4.46
C ASP A 346 -13.13 5.64 -5.01
N PRO A 347 -13.61 6.44 -5.98
CA PRO A 347 -12.80 7.46 -6.63
C PRO A 347 -12.49 8.69 -5.77
N PHE A 348 -13.31 8.97 -4.74
CA PHE A 348 -13.11 10.13 -3.86
C PHE A 348 -11.99 9.90 -2.85
N VAL A 349 -11.89 8.70 -2.27
CA VAL A 349 -10.98 8.43 -1.16
C VAL A 349 -9.52 8.26 -1.62
N MET A 350 -8.60 8.28 -0.67
CA MET A 350 -7.17 8.04 -0.92
C MET A 350 -6.87 6.55 -0.82
N THR A 351 -6.72 5.89 -1.95
CA THR A 351 -6.30 4.48 -2.01
C THR A 351 -4.79 4.37 -2.09
N VAL A 352 -4.21 3.50 -1.29
CA VAL A 352 -2.75 3.41 -1.11
C VAL A 352 -2.23 2.02 -1.48
N GLY A 353 -1.31 1.99 -2.44
CA GLY A 353 -0.52 0.82 -2.80
C GLY A 353 0.73 0.68 -1.94
N ALA A 354 1.29 -0.52 -1.89
CA ALA A 354 2.49 -0.79 -1.12
C ALA A 354 3.75 -0.62 -1.97
N VAL A 355 4.73 0.11 -1.41
CA VAL A 355 6.09 0.25 -1.94
C VAL A 355 7.04 -0.61 -1.12
N ASP A 356 7.93 -1.30 -1.81
CA ASP A 356 9.15 -1.89 -1.28
C ASP A 356 10.25 -0.84 -1.37
N ILE A 357 10.65 -0.29 -0.25
CA ILE A 357 11.65 0.79 -0.18
C ILE A 357 13.11 0.28 -0.28
N GLY A 358 13.30 -0.99 -0.62
CA GLY A 358 14.62 -1.56 -0.78
C GLY A 358 15.47 -1.51 0.48
N THR A 359 16.77 -1.26 0.29
CA THR A 359 17.77 -1.27 1.38
C THR A 359 18.45 0.08 1.61
N LYS A 360 18.07 1.11 0.87
CA LYS A 360 18.69 2.45 0.92
C LYS A 360 17.63 3.52 1.15
N ILE A 361 18.01 4.56 1.87
CA ILE A 361 17.16 5.76 2.01
C ILE A 361 17.04 6.54 0.68
N ALA A 362 17.90 6.26 -0.28
CA ALA A 362 17.86 6.87 -1.61
C ALA A 362 16.97 6.06 -2.56
N VAL A 363 16.10 6.74 -3.28
CA VAL A 363 15.01 6.26 -4.16
C VAL A 363 15.43 5.27 -5.27
N GLY A 364 16.70 4.87 -5.35
CA GLY A 364 17.24 4.15 -6.52
C GLY A 364 16.84 2.68 -6.62
N ASP A 365 16.44 2.05 -5.52
CA ASP A 365 16.07 0.65 -5.43
C ASP A 365 14.60 0.43 -4.98
N ASP A 366 13.82 1.50 -4.89
CA ASP A 366 12.40 1.43 -4.57
C ASP A 366 11.60 0.84 -5.73
N ALA A 367 10.66 -0.04 -5.42
CA ALA A 367 9.78 -0.69 -6.38
C ALA A 367 8.36 -0.83 -5.81
N ASN A 368 7.38 -1.12 -6.65
CA ASN A 368 6.10 -1.56 -6.13
C ASN A 368 6.22 -2.95 -5.50
N ALA A 369 5.56 -3.18 -4.38
CA ALA A 369 5.47 -4.52 -3.81
C ALA A 369 4.72 -5.45 -4.80
N PRO A 370 5.23 -6.68 -5.06
CA PRO A 370 4.72 -7.51 -6.17
C PRO A 370 3.28 -7.99 -6.00
N TRP A 371 2.78 -7.99 -4.78
CA TRP A 371 1.43 -8.38 -4.39
C TRP A 371 0.47 -7.19 -4.21
N SER A 372 0.97 -5.94 -4.30
CA SER A 372 0.12 -4.75 -4.20
C SER A 372 -0.81 -4.67 -5.41
N ALA A 373 -2.12 -4.60 -5.17
CA ALA A 373 -3.10 -4.43 -6.22
C ALA A 373 -2.98 -3.03 -6.86
N TYR A 374 -3.16 -2.98 -8.17
CA TYR A 374 -3.16 -1.74 -8.95
C TYR A 374 -3.85 -1.93 -10.30
N GLY A 375 -4.22 -0.85 -10.93
CA GLY A 375 -4.87 -0.82 -12.24
C GLY A 375 -6.16 -0.03 -12.17
N TYR A 376 -7.18 -0.49 -12.88
CA TYR A 376 -8.46 0.22 -12.96
C TYR A 376 -9.50 -0.43 -12.06
N THR A 377 -10.43 0.40 -11.56
CA THR A 377 -11.66 -0.08 -10.93
C THR A 377 -12.64 -0.55 -12.01
N GLU A 378 -13.74 -1.17 -11.61
CA GLU A 378 -14.83 -1.54 -12.54
C GLU A 378 -15.41 -0.30 -13.28
N ASP A 379 -15.34 0.86 -12.64
CA ASP A 379 -15.81 2.14 -13.19
C ASP A 379 -14.74 2.88 -14.01
N GLY A 380 -13.56 2.28 -14.22
CA GLY A 380 -12.48 2.82 -15.04
C GLY A 380 -11.58 3.84 -14.34
N PHE A 381 -11.66 3.99 -13.02
CA PHE A 381 -10.74 4.86 -12.28
C PHE A 381 -9.39 4.19 -12.05
N ALA A 382 -8.32 4.89 -12.33
CA ALA A 382 -6.98 4.41 -12.03
C ALA A 382 -6.71 4.41 -10.53
N LYS A 383 -6.23 3.28 -10.00
CA LYS A 383 -5.88 3.07 -8.59
C LYS A 383 -4.55 2.29 -8.46
N PRO A 384 -3.80 2.49 -7.36
CA PRO A 384 -4.01 3.43 -6.26
C PRO A 384 -3.70 4.88 -6.67
N GLU A 385 -4.10 5.88 -5.87
CA GLU A 385 -3.69 7.26 -6.07
C GLU A 385 -2.21 7.45 -5.83
N MET A 386 -1.65 6.74 -4.84
CA MET A 386 -0.22 6.79 -4.54
C MET A 386 0.26 5.52 -3.85
N GLY A 387 1.57 5.34 -3.80
CA GLY A 387 2.23 4.32 -2.99
C GLY A 387 2.78 4.88 -1.68
N ALA A 388 2.93 4.01 -0.68
CA ALA A 388 3.66 4.28 0.54
C ALA A 388 4.41 3.02 1.00
N PRO A 389 5.45 3.15 1.86
CA PRO A 389 6.13 1.99 2.41
C PRO A 389 5.15 0.99 3.02
N GLY A 390 5.20 -0.26 2.57
CA GLY A 390 4.27 -1.30 3.01
C GLY A 390 4.89 -2.70 3.09
N ARG A 391 6.20 -2.82 2.82
CA ARG A 391 6.92 -4.10 2.88
C ARG A 391 7.91 -4.11 4.03
N TYR A 392 7.97 -5.25 4.76
CA TYR A 392 8.85 -5.46 5.91
C TYR A 392 8.66 -4.44 7.04
N MET A 393 7.44 -3.95 7.21
CA MET A 393 7.07 -3.01 8.25
C MET A 393 7.12 -3.69 9.63
N ILE A 394 7.68 -3.02 10.62
CA ILE A 394 7.66 -3.50 12.01
C ILE A 394 6.67 -2.64 12.79
N GLY A 395 5.74 -3.29 13.47
CA GLY A 395 4.73 -2.63 14.30
C GLY A 395 4.38 -3.42 15.54
N PRO A 396 3.69 -2.77 16.49
CA PRO A 396 3.26 -3.39 17.73
C PRO A 396 2.18 -4.44 17.48
N VAL A 397 2.18 -5.49 18.31
CA VAL A 397 1.17 -6.55 18.23
C VAL A 397 0.90 -7.12 19.62
N PRO A 398 -0.36 -7.47 19.99
CA PRO A 398 -0.64 -8.19 21.20
C PRO A 398 0.00 -9.59 21.14
N GLN A 399 0.75 -9.97 22.19
CA GLN A 399 1.49 -11.24 22.19
C GLN A 399 0.59 -12.48 22.08
N GLY A 400 -0.65 -12.39 22.54
CA GLY A 400 -1.63 -13.47 22.48
C GLY A 400 -2.51 -13.49 21.22
N SER A 401 -2.26 -12.60 20.26
CA SER A 401 -3.09 -12.48 19.06
C SER A 401 -2.94 -13.66 18.11
N THR A 402 -3.99 -13.89 17.31
CA THR A 402 -3.98 -14.96 16.28
C THR A 402 -2.91 -14.72 15.21
N LEU A 403 -2.59 -13.47 14.93
CA LEU A 403 -1.55 -13.09 13.97
C LEU A 403 -0.15 -13.56 14.43
N VAL A 404 0.18 -13.39 15.71
CA VAL A 404 1.43 -13.90 16.29
C VAL A 404 1.46 -15.44 16.26
N ALA A 405 0.33 -16.08 16.55
CA ALA A 405 0.22 -17.53 16.49
C ALA A 405 0.40 -18.08 15.06
N GLN A 406 -0.12 -17.38 14.06
CA GLN A 406 -0.01 -17.75 12.64
C GLN A 406 1.38 -17.47 12.06
N LYS A 407 2.07 -16.42 12.53
CA LYS A 407 3.36 -15.96 11.98
C LYS A 407 4.43 -15.81 13.08
N PRO A 408 4.72 -16.86 13.87
CA PRO A 408 5.67 -16.74 14.99
C PRO A 408 7.09 -16.41 14.56
N GLY A 409 7.47 -16.78 13.31
CA GLY A 409 8.78 -16.45 12.74
C GLY A 409 8.98 -14.99 12.38
N ASN A 410 7.88 -14.21 12.35
CA ASN A 410 7.93 -12.79 12.04
C ASN A 410 8.05 -11.91 13.29
N VAL A 411 7.97 -12.49 14.51
CA VAL A 411 8.13 -11.74 15.76
C VAL A 411 9.59 -11.33 15.90
N VAL A 412 9.83 -10.01 15.88
CA VAL A 412 11.19 -9.44 15.93
C VAL A 412 11.62 -9.06 17.34
N ALA A 413 10.66 -8.72 18.19
CA ALA A 413 10.86 -8.42 19.62
C ALA A 413 9.56 -8.72 20.38
N PRO A 414 9.59 -8.87 21.72
CA PRO A 414 8.37 -9.04 22.50
C PRO A 414 7.35 -7.93 22.24
N GLY A 415 6.19 -8.28 21.68
CA GLY A 415 5.13 -7.35 21.34
C GLY A 415 5.33 -6.58 20.04
N TYR A 416 6.28 -6.98 19.17
CA TYR A 416 6.50 -6.43 17.84
C TYR A 416 6.67 -7.52 16.79
N ILE A 417 6.06 -7.33 15.64
CA ILE A 417 6.08 -8.27 14.53
C ILE A 417 6.44 -7.53 13.23
N GLN A 418 7.07 -8.22 12.28
CA GLN A 418 7.36 -7.71 10.95
C GLN A 418 6.37 -8.28 9.95
N LEU A 419 5.67 -7.39 9.24
CA LEU A 419 4.63 -7.76 8.27
C LEU A 419 4.76 -6.94 6.98
N SER A 420 4.05 -7.39 5.94
CA SER A 420 3.95 -6.70 4.66
C SER A 420 2.51 -6.69 4.20
N GLY A 421 2.05 -5.56 3.62
CA GLY A 421 0.67 -5.41 3.16
C GLY A 421 0.34 -3.96 2.80
N THR A 422 -0.59 -3.75 1.88
CA THR A 422 -1.19 -2.44 1.62
C THR A 422 -1.92 -1.92 2.87
N SER A 423 -2.37 -2.83 3.73
CA SER A 423 -2.89 -2.54 5.07
C SER A 423 -1.90 -1.77 5.96
N PHE A 424 -0.60 -1.84 5.68
CA PHE A 424 0.45 -1.14 6.43
C PHE A 424 0.98 0.09 5.69
N ALA A 425 0.75 0.18 4.39
CA ALA A 425 1.01 1.38 3.60
C ALA A 425 -0.06 2.47 3.85
N ALA A 426 -1.32 2.08 3.93
CA ALA A 426 -2.43 3.00 4.20
C ALA A 426 -2.26 3.82 5.49
N PRO A 427 -1.92 3.25 6.66
CA PRO A 427 -1.75 4.02 7.89
C PRO A 427 -0.54 4.98 7.86
N VAL A 428 0.47 4.76 7.02
CA VAL A 428 1.53 5.77 6.80
C VAL A 428 0.94 7.04 6.21
N VAL A 429 0.07 6.90 5.20
CA VAL A 429 -0.62 8.03 4.56
C VAL A 429 -1.65 8.65 5.51
N ALA A 430 -2.37 7.85 6.30
CA ALA A 430 -3.32 8.35 7.30
C ALA A 430 -2.64 9.25 8.34
N GLY A 431 -1.48 8.83 8.85
CA GLY A 431 -0.68 9.65 9.77
C GLY A 431 -0.13 10.90 9.10
N ALA A 432 0.38 10.80 7.86
CA ALA A 432 0.82 11.96 7.09
C ALA A 432 -0.31 12.97 6.90
N ALA A 433 -1.51 12.52 6.53
CA ALA A 433 -2.70 13.38 6.40
C ALA A 433 -3.06 14.07 7.72
N ALA A 434 -3.02 13.35 8.84
CA ALA A 434 -3.27 13.94 10.16
C ALA A 434 -2.26 15.05 10.50
N GLN A 435 -0.98 14.85 10.17
CA GLN A 435 0.06 15.87 10.34
C GLN A 435 -0.13 17.08 9.43
N LEU A 436 -0.61 16.89 8.20
CA LEU A 436 -0.94 17.99 7.28
C LEU A 436 -2.14 18.77 7.77
N ILE A 437 -3.21 18.11 8.21
CA ILE A 437 -4.41 18.76 8.77
C ILE A 437 -4.06 19.56 10.03
N ALA A 438 -3.11 19.10 10.85
CA ALA A 438 -2.63 19.86 12.00
C ALA A 438 -1.96 21.18 11.60
N ARG A 439 -1.31 21.23 10.44
CA ARG A 439 -0.62 22.42 9.90
C ARG A 439 -1.55 23.31 9.08
N HIS A 440 -2.55 22.71 8.48
CA HIS A 440 -3.52 23.36 7.59
C HIS A 440 -4.94 22.94 7.98
N PRO A 441 -5.45 23.38 9.13
CA PRO A 441 -6.72 22.91 9.71
C PRO A 441 -7.94 23.19 8.81
N ASP A 442 -7.82 24.18 7.92
CA ASP A 442 -8.87 24.60 7.00
C ASP A 442 -8.87 23.78 5.68
N TRP A 443 -7.86 22.94 5.46
CA TRP A 443 -7.84 22.12 4.26
C TRP A 443 -8.95 21.06 4.28
N THR A 444 -9.63 20.95 3.16
CA THR A 444 -10.62 19.90 2.90
C THR A 444 -9.92 18.57 2.63
N PRO A 445 -10.64 17.43 2.70
CA PRO A 445 -10.09 16.14 2.29
C PRO A 445 -9.51 16.17 0.87
N ASP A 446 -10.17 16.82 -0.09
CA ASP A 446 -9.67 17.01 -1.46
C ASP A 446 -8.32 17.74 -1.50
N GLN A 447 -8.18 18.81 -0.72
CA GLN A 447 -6.93 19.57 -0.67
C GLN A 447 -5.79 18.77 -0.02
N VAL A 448 -6.09 17.98 1.01
CA VAL A 448 -5.11 17.07 1.62
C VAL A 448 -4.70 15.98 0.62
N LYS A 449 -5.66 15.38 -0.11
CA LYS A 449 -5.39 14.44 -1.21
C LYS A 449 -4.51 15.09 -2.27
N GLY A 450 -4.86 16.31 -2.69
CA GLY A 450 -4.09 17.09 -3.65
C GLY A 450 -2.66 17.36 -3.19
N ALA A 451 -2.46 17.77 -1.92
CA ALA A 451 -1.13 18.01 -1.36
C ALA A 451 -0.23 16.77 -1.42
N LEU A 452 -0.77 15.62 -0.99
CA LEU A 452 -0.06 14.35 -0.96
C LEU A 452 0.31 13.88 -2.37
N MET A 453 -0.63 13.98 -3.32
CA MET A 453 -0.42 13.58 -4.70
C MET A 453 0.59 14.49 -5.42
N LEU A 454 0.48 15.83 -5.28
CA LEU A 454 1.39 16.79 -5.91
C LEU A 454 2.84 16.67 -5.45
N THR A 455 3.06 16.22 -4.25
CA THR A 455 4.40 16.18 -3.66
C THR A 455 5.02 14.79 -3.64
N ALA A 456 4.30 13.80 -4.16
CA ALA A 456 4.80 12.43 -4.27
C ALA A 456 6.13 12.39 -5.04
N LYS A 457 6.95 11.42 -4.77
CA LYS A 457 8.23 11.22 -5.46
C LYS A 457 8.15 10.03 -6.42
N PRO A 458 8.84 10.08 -7.56
CA PRO A 458 8.90 8.96 -8.49
C PRO A 458 9.45 7.69 -7.83
N VAL A 459 8.99 6.53 -8.28
CA VAL A 459 9.52 5.20 -7.93
C VAL A 459 10.03 4.55 -9.21
N PRO A 460 11.33 4.70 -9.54
CA PRO A 460 11.84 4.38 -10.88
C PRO A 460 11.73 2.91 -11.28
N GLN A 461 11.66 1.99 -10.30
CA GLN A 461 11.54 0.55 -10.56
C GLN A 461 10.11 0.05 -10.41
N ALA A 462 9.14 0.92 -10.14
CA ALA A 462 7.74 0.53 -10.09
C ALA A 462 7.19 0.29 -11.50
N LYS A 463 6.29 -0.66 -11.61
CA LYS A 463 5.52 -0.87 -12.84
C LYS A 463 4.63 0.35 -13.10
N PRO A 464 4.40 0.74 -14.36
CA PRO A 464 3.50 1.85 -14.67
C PRO A 464 2.14 1.71 -13.96
N GLY A 465 1.69 2.78 -13.32
CA GLY A 465 0.42 2.82 -12.58
C GLY A 465 0.40 2.11 -11.23
N SER A 466 1.40 1.28 -10.89
CA SER A 466 1.37 0.43 -9.68
C SER A 466 1.49 1.20 -8.36
N VAL A 467 1.98 2.42 -8.40
CA VAL A 467 2.12 3.31 -7.24
C VAL A 467 1.42 4.66 -7.47
N GLY A 468 0.47 4.70 -8.39
CA GLY A 468 -0.26 5.90 -8.74
C GLY A 468 0.68 7.02 -9.17
N VAL A 469 0.51 8.21 -8.61
CA VAL A 469 1.35 9.38 -8.89
C VAL A 469 2.77 9.28 -8.31
N GLY A 470 3.11 8.21 -7.59
CA GLY A 470 4.41 8.00 -6.97
C GLY A 470 4.30 7.67 -5.50
N GLN A 471 5.43 7.68 -4.81
CA GLN A 471 5.53 7.37 -3.38
C GLN A 471 5.33 8.62 -2.53
N LEU A 472 4.70 8.44 -1.36
CA LEU A 472 4.51 9.48 -0.35
C LEU A 472 5.80 10.25 -0.04
N ASN A 473 5.70 11.59 -0.07
CA ASN A 473 6.71 12.52 0.44
C ASN A 473 6.04 13.53 1.39
N ALA A 474 5.76 13.08 2.60
CA ALA A 474 5.04 13.87 3.59
C ALA A 474 5.78 15.15 3.98
N GLY A 475 7.11 15.12 4.02
CA GLY A 475 7.92 16.32 4.32
C GLY A 475 7.68 17.43 3.31
N ARG A 476 7.70 17.10 2.00
CA ARG A 476 7.43 18.08 0.95
C ARG A 476 5.97 18.56 0.98
N ALA A 477 5.04 17.67 1.30
CA ALA A 477 3.62 18.04 1.46
C ALA A 477 3.43 19.04 2.61
N GLY A 478 4.15 18.85 3.74
CA GLY A 478 4.12 19.75 4.89
C GLY A 478 4.76 21.12 4.64
N ASP A 479 5.61 21.23 3.63
CA ASP A 479 6.28 22.48 3.24
C ASP A 479 5.46 23.33 2.26
N LEU A 480 4.33 22.83 1.76
CA LEU A 480 3.48 23.57 0.82
C LEU A 480 2.97 24.87 1.44
N LYS A 481 3.07 25.95 0.67
CA LYS A 481 2.62 27.31 1.06
C LYS A 481 1.38 27.77 0.32
N VAL A 482 0.93 26.96 -0.63
CA VAL A 482 -0.24 27.24 -1.48
C VAL A 482 -1.33 26.22 -1.18
N THR A 483 -2.58 26.63 -1.38
CA THR A 483 -3.72 25.71 -1.27
C THR A 483 -3.67 24.73 -2.44
N PRO A 484 -3.59 23.42 -2.16
CA PRO A 484 -3.54 22.43 -3.23
C PRO A 484 -4.86 22.33 -4.00
N PRO A 485 -4.83 21.99 -5.29
CA PRO A 485 -6.03 21.73 -6.06
C PRO A 485 -6.73 20.45 -5.60
N SER A 486 -8.01 20.31 -5.92
CA SER A 486 -8.79 19.09 -5.68
C SER A 486 -8.57 18.10 -6.81
N PRO A 487 -8.05 16.89 -6.54
CA PRO A 487 -8.02 15.82 -7.54
C PRO A 487 -9.40 15.31 -7.94
N ASN A 488 -10.40 15.54 -7.08
CA ASN A 488 -11.78 15.11 -7.29
C ASN A 488 -12.64 16.17 -8.02
N LEU A 489 -12.03 17.24 -8.54
CA LEU A 489 -12.76 18.39 -9.11
C LEU A 489 -13.75 17.97 -10.20
N ALA A 490 -13.36 17.05 -11.08
CA ALA A 490 -14.21 16.56 -12.16
C ALA A 490 -15.42 15.76 -11.63
N LEU A 491 -15.28 15.08 -10.50
CA LEU A 491 -16.36 14.32 -9.84
C LEU A 491 -17.25 15.23 -8.99
N ASN A 492 -16.68 16.28 -8.42
CA ASN A 492 -17.41 17.19 -7.52
C ASN A 492 -18.59 17.89 -8.20
N ARG A 493 -18.62 17.96 -9.55
CA ARG A 493 -19.77 18.48 -10.31
C ARG A 493 -21.03 17.61 -10.22
N PHE A 494 -20.88 16.34 -9.82
CA PHE A 494 -21.99 15.41 -9.59
C PHE A 494 -22.41 15.34 -8.12
N LEU A 495 -21.86 16.21 -7.27
CA LEU A 495 -22.30 16.29 -5.90
C LEU A 495 -23.58 17.11 -5.79
N VAL A 496 -24.58 16.53 -5.13
CA VAL A 496 -25.85 17.19 -4.83
C VAL A 496 -25.99 17.39 -3.33
N SER A 497 -26.49 18.58 -2.96
CA SER A 497 -26.77 18.91 -1.57
C SER A 497 -28.26 18.89 -1.34
N SER A 498 -28.71 18.08 -0.39
CA SER A 498 -30.11 17.99 0.03
C SER A 498 -30.22 17.94 1.54
N SER A 499 -31.00 18.82 2.14
CA SER A 499 -31.25 18.87 3.59
C SER A 499 -29.97 18.92 4.44
N GLY A 500 -28.92 19.58 3.95
CA GLY A 500 -27.62 19.71 4.64
C GLY A 500 -26.71 18.47 4.53
N SER A 501 -27.09 17.48 3.73
CA SER A 501 -26.27 16.31 3.40
C SER A 501 -25.80 16.39 1.95
N VAL A 502 -24.51 16.09 1.72
CA VAL A 502 -23.94 15.96 0.38
C VAL A 502 -23.92 14.48 -0.02
N SER A 503 -24.23 14.20 -1.27
CA SER A 503 -24.18 12.86 -1.85
C SER A 503 -23.80 12.91 -3.33
N PHE A 504 -23.28 11.82 -3.84
CA PHE A 504 -22.99 11.65 -5.27
C PHE A 504 -24.27 11.35 -6.05
N ASP A 505 -24.46 12.06 -7.18
CA ASP A 505 -25.58 11.83 -8.11
C ASP A 505 -25.18 10.81 -9.17
N ALA A 506 -25.39 9.54 -8.82
CA ALA A 506 -25.07 8.41 -9.69
C ALA A 506 -25.86 8.42 -11.01
N ALA A 507 -27.06 9.01 -11.04
CA ALA A 507 -27.87 9.08 -12.26
C ALA A 507 -27.26 10.03 -13.28
N SER A 508 -26.96 11.27 -12.86
CA SER A 508 -26.27 12.24 -13.72
C SER A 508 -24.89 11.76 -14.15
N TRP A 509 -24.16 11.07 -13.29
CA TRP A 509 -22.89 10.43 -13.64
C TRP A 509 -23.07 9.38 -14.74
N ALA A 510 -24.01 8.45 -14.59
CA ALA A 510 -24.27 7.38 -15.53
C ALA A 510 -24.67 7.90 -16.93
N GLU A 511 -25.43 9.00 -17.00
CA GLU A 511 -25.78 9.65 -18.26
C GLU A 511 -24.55 10.18 -19.01
N VAL A 512 -23.61 10.78 -18.29
CA VAL A 512 -22.36 11.31 -18.87
C VAL A 512 -21.45 10.17 -19.33
N VAL A 513 -21.32 9.12 -18.54
CA VAL A 513 -20.49 7.95 -18.90
C VAL A 513 -21.07 7.22 -20.10
N ALA A 514 -22.40 7.02 -20.17
CA ALA A 514 -23.06 6.39 -21.32
C ALA A 514 -22.91 7.20 -22.61
N GLY A 515 -22.82 8.54 -22.51
CA GLY A 515 -22.64 9.45 -23.64
C GLY A 515 -21.20 9.66 -24.09
N ASN A 516 -20.22 9.24 -23.33
CA ASN A 516 -18.83 9.60 -23.55
C ASN A 516 -17.88 8.43 -23.25
N ALA A 517 -17.45 7.73 -24.31
CA ALA A 517 -16.56 6.56 -24.19
C ALA A 517 -15.13 6.91 -23.65
N SER A 518 -14.80 8.20 -23.53
CA SER A 518 -13.50 8.68 -23.04
C SER A 518 -13.58 9.30 -21.64
N TRP A 519 -14.61 8.97 -20.85
CA TRP A 519 -14.74 9.52 -19.50
C TRP A 519 -13.53 9.21 -18.59
N ALA A 520 -12.96 8.02 -18.72
CA ALA A 520 -11.76 7.64 -17.98
C ALA A 520 -10.58 8.55 -18.31
N ASP A 521 -10.48 9.02 -19.57
CA ASP A 521 -9.46 10.00 -19.98
C ASP A 521 -9.75 11.39 -19.39
N ALA A 522 -11.02 11.76 -19.26
CA ALA A 522 -11.41 13.07 -18.76
C ALA A 522 -11.26 13.24 -17.24
N SER A 523 -11.35 12.17 -16.46
CA SER A 523 -11.37 12.27 -15.00
C SER A 523 -10.03 12.70 -14.39
N TRP A 524 -8.92 12.41 -15.08
CA TRP A 524 -7.57 12.76 -14.61
C TRP A 524 -6.81 13.67 -15.57
N ALA A 525 -7.08 13.61 -16.89
CA ALA A 525 -6.38 14.43 -17.87
C ALA A 525 -6.85 15.90 -17.87
N ASP A 526 -8.14 16.16 -17.60
CA ASP A 526 -8.69 17.52 -17.47
C ASP A 526 -8.53 18.12 -16.07
N ALA A 527 -8.14 17.34 -15.08
CA ALA A 527 -7.69 17.90 -13.84
C ALA A 527 -6.42 18.69 -14.15
N SER A 528 -6.44 19.99 -13.91
CA SER A 528 -5.41 21.01 -14.14
C SER A 528 -4.04 20.72 -13.49
N TRP A 529 -3.66 19.45 -13.42
CA TRP A 529 -2.35 18.99 -13.02
C TRP A 529 -1.29 19.40 -14.03
N ALA A 530 -1.68 19.48 -15.34
CA ALA A 530 -0.83 19.96 -16.41
C ALA A 530 -0.62 21.48 -16.38
N ASP A 531 -1.59 22.25 -15.85
CA ASP A 531 -1.53 23.71 -15.78
C ASP A 531 -0.92 24.24 -14.47
N ALA A 532 -0.75 23.39 -13.45
CA ALA A 532 0.04 23.75 -12.30
C ALA A 532 1.51 23.75 -12.71
N SER A 533 2.00 24.90 -13.16
CA SER A 533 3.39 25.13 -13.56
C SER A 533 4.34 24.94 -12.36
N TRP A 534 4.61 23.69 -12.03
CA TRP A 534 5.63 23.28 -11.10
C TRP A 534 6.87 22.99 -11.93
N SER A 535 7.66 24.01 -12.18
CA SER A 535 8.81 24.03 -13.10
C SER A 535 9.91 23.00 -12.82
N ASP A 536 9.80 22.22 -11.76
CA ASP A 536 10.77 21.18 -11.38
C ASP A 536 10.17 19.78 -11.25
N ALA A 537 8.89 19.60 -11.50
CA ALA A 537 8.28 18.29 -11.45
C ALA A 537 8.18 17.72 -12.85
N SER A 538 8.87 16.64 -13.14
CA SER A 538 8.79 15.83 -14.36
C SER A 538 7.42 15.16 -14.57
N TRP A 539 6.35 15.83 -14.16
CA TRP A 539 4.96 15.39 -14.31
C TRP A 539 4.43 15.53 -15.72
N ALA A 540 5.03 16.47 -16.49
CA ALA A 540 4.66 16.66 -17.88
C ALA A 540 5.01 15.44 -18.76
N ASP A 541 5.97 14.60 -18.33
CA ASP A 541 6.37 13.40 -19.05
C ASP A 541 5.65 12.13 -18.57
N ALA A 542 4.95 12.18 -17.44
CA ALA A 542 4.07 11.12 -16.98
C ALA A 542 2.64 11.44 -17.43
N SER A 543 2.39 11.40 -18.74
CA SER A 543 1.04 11.50 -19.24
C SER A 543 0.29 10.22 -18.87
N TRP A 544 -0.64 10.33 -17.94
CA TRP A 544 -1.60 9.26 -17.65
C TRP A 544 -2.41 8.87 -18.89
N ALA A 545 -2.46 9.75 -19.90
CA ALA A 545 -3.04 9.51 -21.20
C ALA A 545 -2.26 8.51 -22.06
N ASP A 546 -0.94 8.36 -21.82
CA ASP A 546 -0.10 7.40 -22.55
C ASP A 546 -0.04 5.99 -21.91
N LEU A 547 -0.65 5.81 -20.74
CA LEU A 547 -0.97 4.48 -20.23
C LEU A 547 -2.09 3.93 -21.12
N ALA A 548 -1.69 3.31 -22.24
CA ALA A 548 -2.56 2.80 -23.28
C ALA A 548 -3.68 1.93 -22.68
N PHE A 549 -4.88 2.48 -22.61
CA PHE A 549 -6.14 1.78 -22.38
C PHE A 549 -6.47 0.73 -23.43
N ALA A 550 -5.62 0.58 -24.40
CA ALA A 550 -5.86 -0.15 -25.62
C ALA A 550 -5.69 -1.64 -25.46
N GLN A 551 -6.08 -2.39 -24.52
CA GLN A 551 -6.15 -3.85 -24.65
C GLN A 551 -6.43 -4.67 -23.37
N ALA A 552 -7.11 -4.16 -22.39
CA ALA A 552 -7.65 -5.03 -21.34
C ALA A 552 -9.14 -5.28 -21.60
N SER A 553 -9.47 -6.42 -22.17
CA SER A 553 -10.83 -6.90 -22.13
C SER A 553 -11.11 -7.42 -20.73
N TRP A 554 -11.95 -6.74 -19.98
CA TRP A 554 -12.35 -7.05 -18.61
C TRP A 554 -13.07 -8.41 -18.48
N ALA A 555 -13.49 -9.00 -19.61
CA ALA A 555 -14.15 -10.29 -19.63
C ALA A 555 -13.26 -11.47 -19.23
N ASP A 556 -11.94 -11.32 -19.29
CA ASP A 556 -11.01 -12.41 -18.99
C ASP A 556 -10.50 -12.43 -17.54
N LEU A 557 -10.82 -11.41 -16.73
CA LEU A 557 -10.39 -11.30 -15.33
C LEU A 557 -11.41 -11.84 -14.32
N ALA A 558 -12.60 -12.26 -14.76
CA ALA A 558 -13.71 -12.63 -13.89
C ALA A 558 -13.66 -14.08 -13.36
N THR A 559 -12.60 -14.86 -13.56
CA THR A 559 -12.60 -16.30 -13.27
C THR A 559 -11.52 -16.81 -12.33
N GLU A 560 -10.82 -15.97 -11.57
CA GLU A 560 -9.96 -16.49 -10.51
C GLU A 560 -10.51 -16.10 -9.13
N ASP A 561 -11.00 -17.12 -8.42
CA ASP A 561 -11.32 -17.03 -6.99
C ASP A 561 -10.15 -16.37 -6.24
N ALA A 562 -10.38 -15.15 -5.75
CA ALA A 562 -9.43 -14.45 -4.94
C ALA A 562 -9.23 -15.23 -3.63
N ALA A 563 -8.12 -15.95 -3.56
CA ALA A 563 -7.66 -16.51 -2.30
C ALA A 563 -7.44 -15.36 -1.31
N GLU A 564 -8.28 -15.28 -0.31
CA GLU A 564 -8.08 -14.44 0.87
C GLU A 564 -6.72 -14.78 1.49
N GLY A 565 -5.72 -13.97 1.22
CA GLY A 565 -4.36 -14.14 1.75
C GLY A 565 -3.71 -12.80 1.96
N GLU A 566 -3.54 -12.40 3.23
CA GLU A 566 -2.42 -11.53 3.55
C GLU A 566 -1.19 -12.13 2.87
N ALA A 567 -0.44 -11.33 2.13
CA ALA A 567 0.71 -11.80 1.38
C ALA A 567 1.62 -12.65 2.28
N SER A 568 1.52 -13.95 2.15
CA SER A 568 2.29 -14.92 2.94
C SER A 568 3.68 -15.15 2.36
N GLY A 569 4.19 -14.18 1.62
CA GLY A 569 5.56 -14.22 1.15
C GLY A 569 6.50 -14.24 2.35
N THR A 570 7.15 -15.36 2.60
CA THR A 570 8.32 -15.42 3.48
C THR A 570 9.28 -14.35 2.99
N PRO A 571 9.76 -13.42 3.84
CA PRO A 571 10.72 -12.41 3.40
C PRO A 571 11.90 -13.13 2.76
N PRO A 572 12.42 -12.70 1.60
CA PRO A 572 13.75 -13.11 1.23
C PRO A 572 14.66 -12.64 2.37
N GLU A 573 15.39 -13.57 2.99
CA GLU A 573 16.42 -13.20 3.96
C GLU A 573 17.32 -12.16 3.29
N MET A 574 17.42 -10.98 3.87
CA MET A 574 18.48 -10.06 3.50
C MET A 574 19.78 -10.80 3.66
N SER A 575 20.59 -10.89 2.60
CA SER A 575 21.88 -11.56 2.67
C SER A 575 22.71 -10.91 3.79
N ALA A 576 23.49 -11.71 4.51
CA ALA A 576 24.41 -11.19 5.52
C ALA A 576 25.31 -10.06 4.98
N ASP A 577 25.57 -10.05 3.68
CA ASP A 577 26.35 -9.02 2.99
C ASP A 577 25.59 -7.70 2.80
N ALA A 578 24.26 -7.73 2.66
CA ALA A 578 23.44 -6.52 2.62
C ALA A 578 23.34 -5.87 4.01
N TYR A 579 23.31 -6.70 5.08
CA TYR A 579 23.38 -6.21 6.46
C TYR A 579 24.77 -5.67 6.84
N ALA A 580 25.83 -6.26 6.29
CA ALA A 580 27.22 -5.81 6.55
C ALA A 580 27.55 -4.47 5.88
N GLN A 581 26.77 -4.03 4.90
CA GLN A 581 26.94 -2.75 4.21
C GLN A 581 26.14 -1.60 4.83
N LEU A 582 25.28 -1.87 5.84
CA LEU A 582 24.66 -0.80 6.62
C LEU A 582 25.72 -0.15 7.50
N PRO A 583 25.79 1.21 7.55
CA PRO A 583 26.69 1.90 8.45
C PRO A 583 26.46 1.42 9.88
N SER A 584 27.55 1.22 10.62
CA SER A 584 27.51 0.81 12.04
C SER A 584 26.81 1.85 12.96
N ASP A 585 26.59 3.06 12.43
CA ASP A 585 25.83 4.13 13.04
C ASP A 585 24.97 4.83 11.98
N PRO A 586 23.69 4.46 11.82
CA PRO A 586 22.78 5.08 10.86
C PRO A 586 22.50 6.56 11.20
N TYR A 587 22.68 7.01 12.44
CA TYR A 587 22.57 8.42 12.81
C TYR A 587 23.71 9.26 12.22
N LEU A 588 24.91 8.72 12.12
CA LEU A 588 26.03 9.42 11.52
C LEU A 588 25.84 9.57 10.00
N ALA A 589 25.33 8.54 9.33
CA ALA A 589 24.99 8.58 7.92
C ALA A 589 23.81 9.54 7.64
N LEU A 590 22.80 9.54 8.51
CA LEU A 590 21.64 10.44 8.40
C LEU A 590 22.03 11.91 8.64
N SER A 591 22.88 12.18 9.62
CA SER A 591 23.37 13.55 9.91
C SER A 591 24.22 14.09 8.78
N THR A 592 24.97 13.24 8.10
CA THR A 592 25.81 13.63 6.94
C THR A 592 24.95 13.83 5.69
N ALA A 593 23.92 13.02 5.48
CA ALA A 593 23.00 13.17 4.35
C ALA A 593 22.07 14.39 4.48
N LEU A 594 21.76 14.81 5.71
CA LEU A 594 20.93 16.00 5.99
C LEU A 594 21.77 17.31 6.07
N ALA A 595 23.10 17.22 6.13
CA ALA A 595 23.99 18.37 6.20
C ALA A 595 24.54 18.84 4.84
N THR A 596 24.22 18.16 3.75
CA THR A 596 24.56 18.61 2.38
C THR A 596 23.40 19.44 1.82
N PRO A 597 23.69 20.64 1.28
CA PRO A 597 22.69 21.62 0.84
C PRO A 597 21.87 21.16 -0.37
#